data_2bbf2421dbdda349732d6d0902e98995
#
_entry.id   2bbf2421dbdda349732d6d0902e98995
#
_cell.length_a   1.000
_cell.length_b   1.000
_cell.length_c   1.000
_cell.angle_alpha   90.00
_cell.angle_beta   90.00
_cell.angle_gamma   90.00
#
_symmetry.space_group_name_H-M   'P 1'
#
loop_
_entity.id
_entity.type
_entity.pdbx_description
1 polymer ?
#
loop_
_entity_poly.entity_id
_entity_poly.type
_entity_poly.pdbx_seq_one_letter_code
_entity_poly.pdbx_strand_id
1 'polypeptide(L)'
;DFCLSRGLGDVYKRQDYILKYEGESIIPYLYSILEQMKKTINNGIYTDGILPGGLNVIRKASLFYQKYLEKPCLEYLVYAYALASSEENASGHVIVTAPTCGSCGVLPAVLLSYQRLNHVSDDSIINALMVAGLIGNLVKTNASISGAEVGCQGEIGVACSMAAAALSYLENKTNEEIEYAAEIALEHHLGMTCDPIDGLVQIPCIERNAVASMQAYNVEKYIELAGSSHNVTLDSVIQVMGETGRDLHTKYRETSTGGLAIHKKG
;
A
#
# COMPACT_ATOMS: atom_id res chain seq x y z
N ASP A 1 19.50 7.68 -18.84
CA ASP A 1 20.07 7.34 -17.52
C ASP A 1 19.46 8.22 -16.45
N PHE A 2 18.28 7.88 -16.01
CA PHE A 2 17.63 8.54 -14.88
C PHE A 2 17.80 7.63 -13.66
N CYS A 3 18.83 7.88 -12.86
CA CYS A 3 18.90 7.42 -11.48
C CYS A 3 17.87 8.26 -10.70
N LEU A 4 16.62 7.78 -10.67
CA LEU A 4 15.46 8.55 -10.20
C LEU A 4 15.49 8.79 -8.68
N SER A 5 16.11 7.88 -7.90
CA SER A 5 16.25 8.07 -6.44
C SER A 5 17.21 9.22 -6.10
N ARG A 6 18.30 9.40 -6.86
CA ARG A 6 19.25 10.51 -6.66
C ARG A 6 18.76 11.86 -7.19
N GLY A 7 17.74 11.88 -8.05
CA GLY A 7 17.12 13.10 -8.58
C GLY A 7 16.02 13.70 -7.70
N LEU A 8 15.62 13.02 -6.61
CA LEU A 8 14.56 13.47 -5.70
C LEU A 8 15.02 14.53 -4.67
N GLY A 9 16.11 15.24 -4.92
CA GLY A 9 16.59 16.29 -4.05
C GLY A 9 15.57 17.40 -3.79
N ASP A 10 15.33 17.74 -2.52
CA ASP A 10 14.41 18.70 -1.92
C ASP A 10 12.91 18.39 -2.01
N VAL A 11 12.21 18.43 -0.86
CA VAL A 11 10.75 18.18 -0.75
C VAL A 11 9.96 19.09 -1.71
N TYR A 12 10.38 20.33 -1.89
CA TYR A 12 9.78 21.24 -2.87
C TYR A 12 9.94 20.76 -4.32
N LYS A 13 11.05 20.11 -4.67
CA LYS A 13 11.28 19.63 -6.03
C LYS A 13 10.41 18.44 -6.44
N ARG A 14 9.88 17.66 -5.48
CA ARG A 14 8.97 16.52 -5.79
C ARG A 14 7.61 17.02 -6.23
N GLN A 15 7.02 17.96 -5.49
CA GLN A 15 5.76 18.59 -5.87
C GLN A 15 5.92 19.38 -7.17
N ASP A 16 7.00 20.14 -7.31
CA ASP A 16 7.32 20.86 -8.54
C ASP A 16 7.53 19.91 -9.71
N TYR A 17 8.18 18.75 -9.48
CA TYR A 17 8.33 17.71 -10.50
C TYR A 17 6.96 17.17 -10.94
N ILE A 18 6.10 16.77 -10.00
CA ILE A 18 4.79 16.23 -10.31
C ILE A 18 3.93 17.29 -11.02
N LEU A 19 3.88 18.52 -10.50
CA LEU A 19 3.13 19.61 -11.14
C LEU A 19 3.67 19.97 -12.52
N LYS A 20 4.99 19.86 -12.73
CA LYS A 20 5.62 20.11 -14.03
C LYS A 20 5.23 19.07 -15.08
N TYR A 21 5.11 17.80 -14.71
CA TYR A 21 4.84 16.71 -15.65
C TYR A 21 3.37 16.36 -15.76
N GLU A 22 2.59 16.43 -14.67
CA GLU A 22 1.16 16.11 -14.63
C GLU A 22 0.26 17.35 -14.78
N GLY A 23 0.82 18.54 -14.57
CA GLY A 23 0.08 19.80 -14.58
C GLY A 23 -0.79 20.00 -13.34
N GLU A 24 -1.39 21.21 -13.22
CA GLU A 24 -2.23 21.58 -12.08
C GLU A 24 -3.51 20.74 -11.95
N SER A 25 -3.94 20.08 -13.04
CA SER A 25 -5.14 19.21 -13.05
C SER A 25 -4.99 17.98 -12.13
N ILE A 26 -3.77 17.61 -11.72
CA ILE A 26 -3.54 16.50 -10.79
C ILE A 26 -4.17 16.78 -9.42
N ILE A 27 -4.19 18.03 -8.97
CA ILE A 27 -4.69 18.39 -7.63
C ILE A 27 -6.17 18.03 -7.46
N PRO A 28 -7.12 18.53 -8.26
CA PRO A 28 -8.53 18.14 -8.14
C PRO A 28 -8.75 16.64 -8.36
N TYR A 29 -7.94 15.98 -9.19
CA TYR A 29 -7.97 14.54 -9.34
C TYR A 29 -7.61 13.82 -8.02
N LEU A 30 -6.52 14.20 -7.36
CA LEU A 30 -6.12 13.62 -6.08
C LEU A 30 -7.16 13.87 -4.97
N TYR A 31 -7.84 15.01 -4.97
CA TYR A 31 -8.98 15.23 -4.07
C TYR A 31 -10.10 14.22 -4.32
N SER A 32 -10.42 13.93 -5.58
CA SER A 32 -11.44 12.93 -5.91
C SER A 32 -11.02 11.51 -5.46
N ILE A 33 -9.73 11.19 -5.54
CA ILE A 33 -9.15 9.95 -5.05
C ILE A 33 -9.26 9.87 -3.52
N LEU A 34 -8.88 10.95 -2.80
CA LEU A 34 -8.99 11.00 -1.35
C LEU A 34 -10.44 10.82 -0.88
N GLU A 35 -11.38 11.50 -1.51
CA GLU A 35 -12.80 11.37 -1.18
C GLU A 35 -13.33 9.94 -1.41
N GLN A 36 -12.88 9.29 -2.50
CA GLN A 36 -13.25 7.88 -2.71
C GLN A 36 -12.61 6.96 -1.66
N MET A 37 -11.37 7.19 -1.24
CA MET A 37 -10.73 6.43 -0.15
C MET A 37 -11.52 6.56 1.15
N LYS A 38 -11.90 7.79 1.53
CA LYS A 38 -12.75 8.07 2.72
C LYS A 38 -14.08 7.35 2.63
N LYS A 39 -14.76 7.44 1.48
CA LYS A 39 -16.05 6.78 1.25
C LYS A 39 -15.94 5.27 1.36
N THR A 40 -14.92 4.67 0.76
CA THR A 40 -14.69 3.21 0.80
C THR A 40 -14.49 2.73 2.24
N ILE A 41 -13.62 3.37 3.01
CA ILE A 41 -13.38 3.02 4.42
C ILE A 41 -14.65 3.20 5.23
N ASN A 42 -15.34 4.34 5.08
CA ASN A 42 -16.56 4.61 5.82
C ASN A 42 -17.65 3.57 5.54
N ASN A 43 -17.79 3.10 4.31
CA ASN A 43 -18.72 2.02 4.00
C ASN A 43 -18.29 0.70 4.67
N GLY A 44 -17.03 0.32 4.54
CA GLY A 44 -16.54 -0.97 5.00
C GLY A 44 -16.57 -1.14 6.52
N ILE A 45 -16.25 -0.09 7.30
CA ILE A 45 -16.26 -0.16 8.78
C ILE A 45 -17.67 -0.32 9.40
N TYR A 46 -18.72 -0.11 8.63
CA TYR A 46 -20.11 -0.30 9.08
C TYR A 46 -20.85 -1.44 8.37
N THR A 47 -20.12 -2.23 7.56
CA THR A 47 -20.72 -3.34 6.82
C THR A 47 -20.26 -4.68 7.39
N ASP A 48 -21.23 -5.49 7.80
CA ASP A 48 -21.04 -6.85 8.29
C ASP A 48 -21.45 -7.90 7.24
N GLY A 49 -21.20 -9.15 7.52
CA GLY A 49 -21.68 -10.29 6.74
C GLY A 49 -20.56 -11.15 6.17
N ILE A 50 -20.86 -11.89 5.13
CA ILE A 50 -19.97 -12.83 4.45
C ILE A 50 -19.63 -12.26 3.07
N LEU A 51 -18.36 -12.30 2.69
CA LEU A 51 -17.91 -11.88 1.37
C LEU A 51 -18.41 -12.84 0.28
N PRO A 52 -18.73 -12.31 -0.92
CA PRO A 52 -19.14 -13.14 -2.06
C PRO A 52 -17.99 -14.04 -2.55
N GLY A 53 -18.30 -15.08 -3.36
CA GLY A 53 -17.29 -15.93 -4.02
C GLY A 53 -17.11 -17.31 -3.42
N GLY A 54 -17.84 -17.68 -2.38
CA GLY A 54 -17.92 -19.06 -1.89
C GLY A 54 -16.83 -19.50 -0.90
N LEU A 55 -15.88 -18.61 -0.53
CA LEU A 55 -14.90 -18.91 0.52
C LEU A 55 -15.45 -18.73 1.94
N ASN A 56 -16.66 -18.21 2.09
CA ASN A 56 -17.32 -17.93 3.38
C ASN A 56 -16.49 -17.03 4.30
N VAL A 57 -15.71 -16.11 3.74
CA VAL A 57 -14.91 -15.15 4.53
C VAL A 57 -15.85 -14.17 5.21
N ILE A 58 -15.78 -14.11 6.53
CA ILE A 58 -16.55 -13.17 7.34
C ILE A 58 -15.85 -11.80 7.30
N ARG A 59 -16.61 -10.74 7.09
CA ARG A 59 -16.11 -9.36 7.20
C ARG A 59 -15.70 -9.08 8.64
N LYS A 60 -14.56 -8.42 8.80
CA LYS A 60 -13.95 -8.14 10.12
C LYS A 60 -13.75 -6.64 10.37
N ALA A 61 -13.87 -5.80 9.35
CA ALA A 61 -13.59 -4.37 9.47
C ALA A 61 -14.42 -3.68 10.56
N SER A 62 -15.73 -3.96 10.61
CA SER A 62 -16.64 -3.42 11.63
C SER A 62 -16.25 -3.85 13.05
N LEU A 63 -15.89 -5.13 13.22
CA LEU A 63 -15.44 -5.66 14.52
C LEU A 63 -14.17 -4.94 15.01
N PHE A 64 -13.19 -4.74 14.13
CA PHE A 64 -11.95 -4.06 14.49
C PHE A 64 -12.20 -2.57 14.79
N TYR A 65 -13.09 -1.94 14.03
CA TYR A 65 -13.46 -0.55 14.27
C TYR A 65 -14.22 -0.37 15.60
N GLN A 66 -15.12 -1.28 15.97
CA GLN A 66 -15.78 -1.28 17.28
C GLN A 66 -14.76 -1.41 18.41
N LYS A 67 -13.78 -2.32 18.28
CA LYS A 67 -12.68 -2.44 19.25
C LYS A 67 -11.86 -1.16 19.38
N TYR A 68 -11.62 -0.46 18.26
CA TYR A 68 -10.99 0.86 18.30
C TYR A 68 -11.84 1.87 19.08
N LEU A 69 -13.15 1.88 18.92
CA LEU A 69 -14.04 2.79 19.65
C LEU A 69 -14.07 2.50 21.15
N GLU A 70 -13.98 1.22 21.54
CA GLU A 70 -13.91 0.80 22.95
C GLU A 70 -12.55 1.13 23.59
N LYS A 71 -11.47 0.91 22.86
CA LYS A 71 -10.09 1.12 23.30
C LYS A 71 -9.25 1.69 22.15
N PRO A 72 -9.21 3.02 21.99
CA PRO A 72 -8.46 3.64 20.91
C PRO A 72 -6.96 3.27 20.94
N CYS A 73 -6.48 2.65 19.86
CA CYS A 73 -5.07 2.43 19.59
C CYS A 73 -4.82 2.45 18.08
N LEU A 74 -3.58 2.72 17.68
CA LEU A 74 -3.19 2.81 16.27
C LEU A 74 -3.53 1.54 15.49
N GLU A 75 -3.15 0.39 16.04
CA GLU A 75 -3.25 -0.91 15.37
C GLU A 75 -4.70 -1.24 15.03
N TYR A 76 -5.64 -1.02 15.95
CA TYR A 76 -7.06 -1.32 15.71
C TYR A 76 -7.63 -0.45 14.59
N LEU A 77 -7.24 0.83 14.56
CA LEU A 77 -7.70 1.76 13.53
C LEU A 77 -7.14 1.40 12.15
N VAL A 78 -5.82 1.16 12.07
CA VAL A 78 -5.14 0.79 10.82
C VAL A 78 -5.70 -0.52 10.27
N TYR A 79 -5.84 -1.54 11.11
CA TYR A 79 -6.42 -2.81 10.68
C TYR A 79 -7.87 -2.64 10.22
N ALA A 80 -8.70 -1.90 10.97
CA ALA A 80 -10.08 -1.65 10.57
C ALA A 80 -10.18 -1.00 9.19
N TYR A 81 -9.33 -0.01 8.91
CA TYR A 81 -9.33 0.73 7.65
C TYR A 81 -8.80 -0.10 6.48
N ALA A 82 -7.74 -0.89 6.70
CA ALA A 82 -7.19 -1.78 5.68
C ALA A 82 -8.18 -2.89 5.31
N LEU A 83 -8.79 -3.50 6.32
CA LEU A 83 -9.84 -4.50 6.13
C LEU A 83 -11.05 -3.90 5.41
N ALA A 84 -11.51 -2.70 5.81
CA ALA A 84 -12.64 -2.04 5.19
C ALA A 84 -12.46 -1.89 3.67
N SER A 85 -11.32 -1.33 3.24
CA SER A 85 -11.04 -1.16 1.81
C SER A 85 -10.95 -2.48 1.07
N SER A 86 -10.27 -3.48 1.66
CA SER A 86 -10.08 -4.79 1.03
C SER A 86 -11.38 -5.59 0.95
N GLU A 87 -12.24 -5.51 1.95
CA GLU A 87 -13.56 -6.16 1.98
C GLU A 87 -14.54 -5.49 1.00
N GLU A 88 -14.47 -4.17 0.83
CA GLU A 88 -15.23 -3.46 -0.20
C GLU A 88 -14.78 -3.88 -1.61
N ASN A 89 -13.47 -4.01 -1.84
CA ASN A 89 -12.95 -4.56 -3.10
C ASN A 89 -13.46 -5.98 -3.36
N ALA A 90 -13.37 -6.85 -2.36
CA ALA A 90 -13.84 -8.25 -2.46
C ALA A 90 -15.36 -8.36 -2.68
N SER A 91 -16.12 -7.32 -2.34
CA SER A 91 -17.57 -7.22 -2.56
C SER A 91 -17.94 -6.59 -3.91
N GLY A 92 -16.96 -6.20 -4.74
CA GLY A 92 -17.18 -5.59 -6.05
C GLY A 92 -17.59 -4.12 -5.99
N HIS A 93 -17.34 -3.44 -4.88
CA HIS A 93 -17.61 -2.02 -4.75
C HIS A 93 -16.47 -1.16 -5.33
N VAL A 94 -16.76 0.13 -5.51
CA VAL A 94 -15.77 1.09 -6.02
C VAL A 94 -14.71 1.36 -4.96
N ILE A 95 -13.47 1.12 -5.33
CA ILE A 95 -12.27 1.39 -4.50
C ILE A 95 -11.24 2.21 -5.30
N VAL A 96 -10.24 2.71 -4.61
CA VAL A 96 -9.05 3.27 -5.26
C VAL A 96 -7.97 2.20 -5.33
N THR A 97 -7.42 1.96 -6.52
CA THR A 97 -6.25 1.09 -6.68
C THR A 97 -4.99 1.82 -6.17
N ALA A 98 -4.18 1.14 -5.32
CA ALA A 98 -2.99 1.74 -4.73
C ALA A 98 -1.88 0.68 -4.43
N PRO A 99 -1.08 0.23 -5.42
CA PRO A 99 -1.18 0.50 -6.85
C PRO A 99 -2.19 -0.39 -7.60
N THR A 100 -2.64 -1.51 -7.03
CA THR A 100 -3.60 -2.46 -7.61
C THR A 100 -4.85 -2.60 -6.75
N CYS A 101 -5.88 -3.30 -7.27
CA CYS A 101 -7.07 -3.61 -6.46
C CYS A 101 -6.73 -4.57 -5.31
N GLY A 102 -5.80 -5.52 -5.51
CA GLY A 102 -5.37 -6.46 -4.49
C GLY A 102 -4.67 -5.82 -3.29
N SER A 103 -4.14 -4.61 -3.46
CA SER A 103 -3.44 -3.84 -2.42
C SER A 103 -4.13 -2.54 -2.02
N CYS A 104 -5.40 -2.37 -2.38
CA CYS A 104 -6.18 -1.14 -2.19
C CYS A 104 -6.37 -0.71 -0.72
N GLY A 105 -6.09 -1.59 0.23
CA GLY A 105 -6.27 -1.32 1.66
C GLY A 105 -5.07 -0.61 2.31
N VAL A 106 -3.85 -0.79 1.78
CA VAL A 106 -2.62 -0.36 2.48
C VAL A 106 -2.52 1.16 2.57
N LEU A 107 -2.43 1.83 1.44
CA LEU A 107 -2.22 3.28 1.40
C LEU A 107 -3.36 4.07 2.06
N PRO A 108 -4.65 3.79 1.79
CA PRO A 108 -5.73 4.51 2.45
C PRO A 108 -5.75 4.30 3.97
N ALA A 109 -5.46 3.07 4.45
CA ALA A 109 -5.44 2.79 5.87
C ALA A 109 -4.36 3.60 6.60
N VAL A 110 -3.15 3.67 6.03
CA VAL A 110 -2.04 4.43 6.62
C VAL A 110 -2.37 5.93 6.64
N LEU A 111 -2.75 6.49 5.49
CA LEU A 111 -2.97 7.94 5.38
C LEU A 111 -4.17 8.42 6.22
N LEU A 112 -5.30 7.69 6.18
CA LEU A 112 -6.51 8.14 6.87
C LEU A 112 -6.49 7.84 8.37
N SER A 113 -5.77 6.80 8.82
CA SER A 113 -5.51 6.62 10.25
C SER A 113 -4.57 7.70 10.78
N TYR A 114 -3.52 8.04 10.04
CA TYR A 114 -2.63 9.15 10.40
C TYR A 114 -3.40 10.49 10.45
N GLN A 115 -4.19 10.78 9.42
CA GLN A 115 -5.02 11.98 9.37
C GLN A 115 -5.93 12.10 10.60
N ARG A 116 -6.61 11.00 10.95
CA ARG A 116 -7.53 10.98 12.08
C ARG A 116 -6.84 11.20 13.42
N LEU A 117 -5.68 10.57 13.63
CA LEU A 117 -4.96 10.61 14.90
C LEU A 117 -4.21 11.92 15.11
N ASN A 118 -3.69 12.52 14.04
CA ASN A 118 -2.87 13.72 14.09
C ASN A 118 -3.59 14.99 13.64
N HIS A 119 -4.88 14.88 13.24
CA HIS A 119 -5.72 16.02 12.82
C HIS A 119 -5.13 16.85 11.67
N VAL A 120 -4.41 16.22 10.74
CA VAL A 120 -3.84 16.91 9.59
C VAL A 120 -4.89 17.21 8.52
N SER A 121 -4.65 18.25 7.72
CA SER A 121 -5.57 18.70 6.66
C SER A 121 -5.62 17.74 5.48
N ASP A 122 -6.67 17.85 4.66
CA ASP A 122 -6.75 17.15 3.38
C ASP A 122 -5.61 17.55 2.45
N ASP A 123 -5.19 18.80 2.43
CA ASP A 123 -4.05 19.28 1.64
C ASP A 123 -2.77 18.53 1.99
N SER A 124 -2.53 18.26 3.27
CA SER A 124 -1.38 17.46 3.72
C SER A 124 -1.45 16.03 3.18
N ILE A 125 -2.64 15.43 3.17
CA ILE A 125 -2.84 14.08 2.61
C ILE A 125 -2.69 14.09 1.08
N ILE A 126 -3.17 15.12 0.38
CA ILE A 126 -2.95 15.28 -1.06
C ILE A 126 -1.45 15.31 -1.39
N ASN A 127 -0.67 16.06 -0.64
CA ASN A 127 0.78 16.11 -0.81
C ASN A 127 1.44 14.74 -0.55
N ALA A 128 1.00 14.01 0.46
CA ALA A 128 1.45 12.66 0.74
C ALA A 128 1.07 11.66 -0.37
N LEU A 129 -0.13 11.81 -0.96
CA LEU A 129 -0.56 11.03 -2.12
C LEU A 129 0.31 11.28 -3.36
N MET A 130 0.80 12.51 -3.57
CA MET A 130 1.77 12.80 -4.63
C MET A 130 3.06 11.99 -4.43
N VAL A 131 3.60 11.96 -3.21
CA VAL A 131 4.80 11.17 -2.88
C VAL A 131 4.54 9.68 -3.11
N ALA A 132 3.42 9.15 -2.61
CA ALA A 132 3.04 7.75 -2.84
C ALA A 132 2.92 7.42 -4.33
N GLY A 133 2.24 8.28 -5.10
CA GLY A 133 2.06 8.10 -6.54
C GLY A 133 3.39 8.07 -7.29
N LEU A 134 4.34 8.92 -6.90
CA LEU A 134 5.69 8.92 -7.48
C LEU A 134 6.40 7.59 -7.25
N ILE A 135 6.40 7.06 -6.02
CA ILE A 135 7.00 5.74 -5.71
C ILE A 135 6.34 4.64 -6.55
N GLY A 136 5.00 4.59 -6.59
CA GLY A 136 4.27 3.61 -7.40
C GLY A 136 4.61 3.68 -8.90
N ASN A 137 4.75 4.89 -9.45
CA ASN A 137 5.14 5.12 -10.85
C ASN A 137 6.59 4.69 -11.13
N LEU A 138 7.53 4.93 -10.19
CA LEU A 138 8.91 4.45 -10.30
C LEU A 138 8.95 2.92 -10.43
N VAL A 139 8.24 2.21 -9.57
CA VAL A 139 8.18 0.75 -9.61
C VAL A 139 7.50 0.26 -10.88
N LYS A 140 6.36 0.85 -11.26
CA LYS A 140 5.63 0.50 -12.48
C LYS A 140 6.49 0.65 -13.73
N THR A 141 7.32 1.70 -13.78
CA THR A 141 8.14 2.02 -14.96
C THR A 141 9.38 1.14 -15.05
N ASN A 142 10.03 0.82 -13.91
CA ASN A 142 11.33 0.15 -13.88
C ASN A 142 11.22 -1.36 -13.60
N ALA A 143 10.07 -1.84 -13.14
CA ALA A 143 9.79 -3.24 -12.92
C ALA A 143 8.33 -3.56 -13.29
N SER A 144 7.49 -3.94 -12.32
CA SER A 144 6.05 -4.18 -12.52
C SER A 144 5.30 -4.03 -11.20
N ILE A 145 4.01 -3.66 -11.30
CA ILE A 145 3.08 -3.68 -10.17
C ILE A 145 2.08 -4.84 -10.25
N SER A 146 2.26 -5.76 -11.20
CA SER A 146 1.32 -6.86 -11.47
C SER A 146 1.69 -8.11 -10.68
N GLY A 147 0.73 -8.65 -9.89
CA GLY A 147 0.89 -9.93 -9.20
C GLY A 147 1.14 -11.11 -10.16
N ALA A 148 0.58 -11.05 -11.36
CA ALA A 148 0.77 -12.05 -12.40
C ALA A 148 2.19 -12.03 -13.02
N GLU A 149 2.87 -10.89 -12.97
CA GLU A 149 4.23 -10.74 -13.50
C GLU A 149 5.31 -10.96 -12.44
N VAL A 150 5.14 -10.34 -11.28
CA VAL A 150 6.19 -10.32 -10.25
C VAL A 150 5.75 -10.86 -8.88
N GLY A 151 4.57 -11.43 -8.77
CA GLY A 151 4.03 -11.87 -7.49
C GLY A 151 3.49 -10.70 -6.64
N CYS A 152 3.10 -11.01 -5.41
CA CYS A 152 2.50 -10.02 -4.51
C CYS A 152 3.48 -8.96 -3.98
N GLN A 153 4.79 -9.14 -4.20
CA GLN A 153 5.80 -8.09 -3.97
C GLN A 153 5.50 -6.84 -4.81
N GLY A 154 5.00 -7.00 -6.06
CA GLY A 154 4.58 -5.90 -6.93
C GLY A 154 3.27 -5.22 -6.52
N GLU A 155 2.43 -5.89 -5.76
CA GLU A 155 1.17 -5.34 -5.27
C GLU A 155 1.30 -4.82 -3.83
N ILE A 156 1.37 -5.74 -2.87
CA ILE A 156 1.43 -5.44 -1.42
C ILE A 156 2.76 -4.77 -1.05
N GLY A 157 3.89 -5.26 -1.60
CA GLY A 157 5.20 -4.67 -1.34
C GLY A 157 5.28 -3.23 -1.84
N VAL A 158 4.80 -2.98 -3.05
CA VAL A 158 4.76 -1.62 -3.61
C VAL A 158 3.78 -0.74 -2.84
N ALA A 159 2.61 -1.23 -2.46
CA ALA A 159 1.66 -0.47 -1.64
C ALA A 159 2.25 -0.09 -0.27
N CYS A 160 2.99 -1.00 0.37
CA CYS A 160 3.70 -0.71 1.62
C CYS A 160 4.79 0.35 1.41
N SER A 161 5.57 0.25 0.34
CA SER A 161 6.58 1.24 -0.05
C SER A 161 5.98 2.63 -0.28
N MET A 162 4.89 2.71 -1.03
CA MET A 162 4.12 3.94 -1.25
C MET A 162 3.64 4.55 0.07
N ALA A 163 3.09 3.71 0.95
CA ALA A 163 2.54 4.14 2.24
C ALA A 163 3.64 4.59 3.22
N ALA A 164 4.77 3.88 3.30
CA ALA A 164 5.89 4.23 4.15
C ALA A 164 6.53 5.56 3.73
N ALA A 165 6.73 5.76 2.42
CA ALA A 165 7.22 7.04 1.89
C ALA A 165 6.27 8.20 2.20
N ALA A 166 4.97 8.00 1.99
CA ALA A 166 3.95 9.02 2.25
C ALA A 166 3.85 9.35 3.76
N LEU A 167 3.95 8.35 4.63
CA LEU A 167 3.95 8.54 6.07
C LEU A 167 5.20 9.31 6.53
N SER A 168 6.38 8.91 6.05
CA SER A 168 7.64 9.62 6.34
C SER A 168 7.61 11.07 5.85
N TYR A 169 6.94 11.35 4.71
CA TYR A 169 6.69 12.72 4.25
C TYR A 169 5.83 13.50 5.26
N LEU A 170 4.74 12.92 5.77
CA LEU A 170 3.86 13.55 6.76
C LEU A 170 4.58 13.80 8.09
N GLU A 171 5.57 12.99 8.43
CA GLU A 171 6.46 13.17 9.59
C GLU A 171 7.62 14.13 9.33
N ASN A 172 7.60 14.86 8.20
CA ASN A 172 8.60 15.86 7.81
C ASN A 172 10.03 15.32 7.72
N LYS A 173 10.19 14.05 7.30
CA LYS A 173 11.50 13.44 7.06
C LYS A 173 12.19 14.02 5.83
N THR A 174 13.52 13.93 5.80
CA THR A 174 14.32 14.33 4.64
C THR A 174 14.01 13.46 3.40
N ASN A 175 14.48 13.87 2.25
CA ASN A 175 14.29 13.11 1.01
C ASN A 175 14.98 11.74 1.06
N GLU A 176 16.17 11.70 1.64
CA GLU A 176 16.94 10.49 1.83
C GLU A 176 16.22 9.51 2.78
N GLU A 177 15.64 10.02 3.86
CA GLU A 177 14.85 9.21 4.79
C GLU A 177 13.55 8.70 4.16
N ILE A 178 12.88 9.50 3.31
CA ILE A 178 11.67 9.08 2.60
C ILE A 178 12.02 8.00 1.55
N GLU A 179 13.13 8.15 0.83
CA GLU A 179 13.60 7.15 -0.11
C GLU A 179 13.95 5.85 0.61
N TYR A 180 14.68 5.95 1.74
CA TYR A 180 15.03 4.81 2.57
C TYR A 180 13.80 4.12 3.15
N ALA A 181 12.76 4.85 3.58
CA ALA A 181 11.51 4.26 4.02
C ALA A 181 10.82 3.45 2.90
N ALA A 182 10.80 4.00 1.68
CA ALA A 182 10.27 3.29 0.52
C ALA A 182 11.08 2.03 0.19
N GLU A 183 12.39 2.11 0.29
CA GLU A 183 13.34 1.03 0.06
C GLU A 183 13.12 -0.10 1.04
N ILE A 184 13.22 0.13 2.37
CA ILE A 184 13.01 -0.87 3.41
C ILE A 184 11.63 -1.54 3.26
N ALA A 185 10.60 -0.75 3.03
CA ALA A 185 9.26 -1.29 2.90
C ALA A 185 9.14 -2.25 1.70
N LEU A 186 9.81 -1.98 0.59
CA LEU A 186 9.80 -2.86 -0.58
C LEU A 186 10.72 -4.08 -0.40
N GLU A 187 11.95 -3.90 0.11
CA GLU A 187 12.90 -5.00 0.25
C GLU A 187 12.37 -6.13 1.13
N HIS A 188 11.64 -5.79 2.21
CA HIS A 188 11.06 -6.76 3.14
C HIS A 188 9.84 -7.51 2.57
N HIS A 189 9.43 -7.19 1.36
CA HIS A 189 8.40 -7.91 0.61
C HIS A 189 8.96 -8.68 -0.59
N LEU A 190 10.28 -8.66 -0.83
CA LEU A 190 10.89 -9.41 -1.93
C LEU A 190 10.62 -10.91 -1.80
N GLY A 191 10.29 -11.54 -2.94
CA GLY A 191 9.95 -12.97 -2.99
C GLY A 191 8.51 -13.31 -2.56
N MET A 192 7.65 -12.34 -2.28
CA MET A 192 6.26 -12.61 -1.88
C MET A 192 5.46 -13.16 -3.07
N THR A 193 4.92 -14.38 -2.87
CA THR A 193 4.10 -15.07 -3.88
C THR A 193 2.72 -14.43 -4.02
N CYS A 194 2.08 -14.58 -5.19
CA CYS A 194 0.67 -14.27 -5.42
C CYS A 194 -0.08 -15.57 -5.74
N ASP A 195 -0.73 -16.11 -4.72
CA ASP A 195 -1.35 -17.43 -4.74
C ASP A 195 -2.72 -17.45 -4.04
N PRO A 196 -3.67 -16.58 -4.48
CA PRO A 196 -4.97 -16.45 -3.83
C PRO A 196 -5.81 -17.74 -3.99
N ILE A 197 -6.51 -18.12 -2.92
CA ILE A 197 -7.40 -19.28 -2.92
C ILE A 197 -8.55 -19.04 -3.89
N ASP A 198 -8.83 -20.02 -4.75
CA ASP A 198 -9.86 -19.96 -5.81
C ASP A 198 -9.73 -18.73 -6.74
N GLY A 199 -8.56 -18.10 -6.81
CA GLY A 199 -8.33 -16.88 -7.59
C GLY A 199 -9.02 -15.63 -7.04
N LEU A 200 -9.61 -15.72 -5.85
CA LEU A 200 -10.32 -14.60 -5.23
C LEU A 200 -9.37 -13.70 -4.44
N VAL A 201 -9.49 -12.39 -4.62
CA VAL A 201 -8.71 -11.38 -3.89
C VAL A 201 -9.23 -11.27 -2.44
N GLN A 202 -9.20 -12.38 -1.72
CA GLN A 202 -9.68 -12.53 -0.34
C GLN A 202 -8.63 -13.15 0.57
N ILE A 203 -8.23 -14.39 0.31
CA ILE A 203 -7.23 -15.11 1.10
C ILE A 203 -6.00 -15.38 0.23
N PRO A 204 -4.82 -14.87 0.61
CA PRO A 204 -4.49 -14.10 1.83
C PRO A 204 -4.58 -12.57 1.67
N CYS A 205 -5.12 -12.06 0.57
CA CYS A 205 -4.99 -10.65 0.17
C CYS A 205 -5.52 -9.67 1.22
N ILE A 206 -6.69 -9.94 1.81
CA ILE A 206 -7.30 -9.04 2.83
C ILE A 206 -6.37 -8.88 4.03
N GLU A 207 -5.83 -9.98 4.55
CA GLU A 207 -4.93 -9.96 5.71
C GLU A 207 -3.58 -9.35 5.37
N ARG A 208 -3.07 -9.58 4.15
CA ARG A 208 -1.82 -8.94 3.67
C ARG A 208 -1.92 -7.41 3.66
N ASN A 209 -3.07 -6.85 3.26
CA ASN A 209 -3.28 -5.40 3.33
C ASN A 209 -3.16 -4.87 4.76
N ALA A 210 -3.80 -5.54 5.72
CA ALA A 210 -3.75 -5.13 7.11
C ALA A 210 -2.32 -5.19 7.69
N VAL A 211 -1.60 -6.30 7.46
CA VAL A 211 -0.23 -6.47 7.95
C VAL A 211 0.72 -5.48 7.30
N ALA A 212 0.64 -5.27 5.99
CA ALA A 212 1.49 -4.33 5.27
C ALA A 212 1.23 -2.86 5.67
N SER A 213 0.00 -2.52 6.04
CA SER A 213 -0.32 -1.18 6.58
C SER A 213 0.43 -0.91 7.90
N MET A 214 0.47 -1.89 8.80
CA MET A 214 1.26 -1.77 10.03
C MET A 214 2.76 -1.79 9.76
N GLN A 215 3.21 -2.54 8.74
CA GLN A 215 4.62 -2.54 8.34
C GLN A 215 5.08 -1.14 7.90
N ALA A 216 4.25 -0.37 7.21
CA ALA A 216 4.57 1.02 6.85
C ALA A 216 4.82 1.91 8.08
N TYR A 217 4.02 1.75 9.14
CA TYR A 217 4.27 2.43 10.42
C TYR A 217 5.54 1.94 11.13
N ASN A 218 5.81 0.63 11.10
CA ASN A 218 7.04 0.07 11.67
C ASN A 218 8.28 0.61 10.95
N VAL A 219 8.24 0.73 9.63
CA VAL A 219 9.32 1.29 8.82
C VAL A 219 9.54 2.76 9.17
N GLU A 220 8.49 3.56 9.28
CA GLU A 220 8.62 4.97 9.68
C GLU A 220 9.31 5.10 11.05
N LYS A 221 8.89 4.28 12.03
CA LYS A 221 9.53 4.27 13.36
C LYS A 221 10.99 3.82 13.32
N TYR A 222 11.32 2.88 12.43
CA TYR A 222 12.71 2.48 12.22
C TYR A 222 13.54 3.66 11.66
N ILE A 223 13.03 4.37 10.66
CA ILE A 223 13.68 5.54 10.05
C ILE A 223 13.89 6.66 11.08
N GLU A 224 12.90 6.91 11.95
CA GLU A 224 13.03 7.88 13.04
C GLU A 224 14.27 7.63 13.91
N LEU A 225 14.63 6.38 14.11
CA LEU A 225 15.76 5.97 14.95
C LEU A 225 17.07 5.82 14.15
N ALA A 226 16.99 5.31 12.93
CA ALA A 226 18.18 4.97 12.11
C ALA A 226 18.70 6.15 11.29
N GLY A 227 17.84 7.15 10.97
CA GLY A 227 18.18 8.23 10.03
C GLY A 227 18.27 7.72 8.60
N SER A 228 19.06 8.39 7.76
CA SER A 228 19.15 8.15 6.30
C SER A 228 20.33 7.25 5.86
N SER A 229 21.08 6.67 6.78
CA SER A 229 22.26 5.87 6.42
C SER A 229 21.89 4.44 6.04
N HIS A 230 21.95 4.10 4.76
CA HIS A 230 21.68 2.77 4.23
C HIS A 230 22.63 2.41 3.07
N ASN A 231 22.76 1.12 2.76
CA ASN A 231 23.73 0.60 1.78
C ASN A 231 23.08 0.17 0.45
N VAL A 232 21.77 0.02 0.42
CA VAL A 232 20.99 -0.39 -0.76
C VAL A 232 20.09 0.77 -1.16
N THR A 233 19.94 1.02 -2.45
CA THR A 233 19.05 2.09 -2.95
C THR A 233 17.67 1.53 -3.32
N LEU A 234 16.65 2.36 -3.31
CA LEU A 234 15.32 1.99 -3.79
C LEU A 234 15.37 1.47 -5.24
N ASP A 235 16.21 2.07 -6.10
CA ASP A 235 16.37 1.63 -7.48
C ASP A 235 16.91 0.20 -7.56
N SER A 236 17.88 -0.15 -6.69
CA SER A 236 18.41 -1.52 -6.60
C SER A 236 17.35 -2.52 -6.15
N VAL A 237 16.52 -2.16 -5.17
CA VAL A 237 15.43 -3.03 -4.70
C VAL A 237 14.37 -3.21 -5.78
N ILE A 238 14.02 -2.17 -6.53
CA ILE A 238 13.09 -2.25 -7.66
C ILE A 238 13.65 -3.20 -8.74
N GLN A 239 14.93 -3.09 -9.05
CA GLN A 239 15.58 -4.01 -10.00
C GLN A 239 15.52 -5.45 -9.51
N VAL A 240 15.91 -5.72 -8.24
CA VAL A 240 15.85 -7.05 -7.63
C VAL A 240 14.43 -7.60 -7.60
N MET A 241 13.44 -6.76 -7.32
CA MET A 241 12.03 -7.18 -7.40
C MET A 241 11.65 -7.64 -8.80
N GLY A 242 12.09 -6.95 -9.84
CA GLY A 242 11.88 -7.37 -11.24
C GLY A 242 12.57 -8.69 -11.56
N GLU A 243 13.79 -8.91 -11.05
CA GLU A 243 14.56 -10.15 -11.24
C GLU A 243 13.89 -11.32 -10.49
N THR A 244 13.63 -11.19 -9.20
CA THR A 244 12.95 -12.21 -8.40
C THR A 244 11.56 -12.54 -8.94
N GLY A 245 10.84 -11.54 -9.47
CA GLY A 245 9.56 -11.76 -10.13
C GLY A 245 9.66 -12.68 -11.35
N ARG A 246 10.68 -12.50 -12.18
CA ARG A 246 10.95 -13.40 -13.32
C ARG A 246 11.31 -14.82 -12.88
N ASP A 247 12.04 -14.94 -11.76
CA ASP A 247 12.49 -16.23 -11.21
C ASP A 247 11.39 -16.97 -10.44
N LEU A 248 10.35 -16.26 -9.97
CA LEU A 248 9.18 -16.89 -9.37
C LEU A 248 8.53 -17.86 -10.36
N HIS A 249 8.38 -19.12 -9.95
CA HIS A 249 7.66 -20.09 -10.76
C HIS A 249 6.22 -19.64 -11.03
N THR A 250 5.69 -19.90 -12.22
CA THR A 250 4.34 -19.48 -12.66
C THR A 250 3.22 -19.83 -11.68
N LYS A 251 3.33 -20.96 -10.96
CA LYS A 251 2.36 -21.36 -9.93
C LYS A 251 2.26 -20.39 -8.73
N TYR A 252 3.19 -19.46 -8.60
CA TYR A 252 3.23 -18.46 -7.53
C TYR A 252 2.93 -17.04 -8.05
N ARG A 253 2.45 -16.91 -9.29
CA ARG A 253 2.14 -15.65 -9.95
C ARG A 253 0.68 -15.58 -10.39
N GLU A 254 -0.23 -15.52 -9.39
CA GLU A 254 -1.68 -15.32 -9.56
C GLU A 254 -2.41 -16.43 -10.39
N THR A 255 -1.80 -17.59 -10.53
CA THR A 255 -2.41 -18.70 -11.29
C THR A 255 -3.30 -19.62 -10.46
N SER A 256 -3.27 -19.49 -9.14
CA SER A 256 -3.98 -20.36 -8.19
C SER A 256 -3.69 -21.86 -8.36
N THR A 257 -2.55 -22.20 -8.96
CA THR A 257 -2.14 -23.60 -9.21
C THR A 257 -1.09 -24.13 -8.23
N GLY A 258 -0.71 -23.32 -7.23
CA GLY A 258 0.29 -23.68 -6.22
C GLY A 258 0.21 -22.78 -4.99
N GLY A 259 1.16 -22.91 -4.08
CA GLY A 259 1.21 -22.13 -2.86
C GLY A 259 -0.04 -22.33 -1.98
N LEU A 260 -0.53 -21.25 -1.38
CA LEU A 260 -1.72 -21.29 -0.51
C LEU A 260 -2.98 -21.76 -1.23
N ALA A 261 -3.09 -21.50 -2.54
CA ALA A 261 -4.28 -21.83 -3.32
C ALA A 261 -4.64 -23.33 -3.30
N ILE A 262 -3.64 -24.21 -3.17
CA ILE A 262 -3.86 -25.67 -3.13
C ILE A 262 -4.01 -26.24 -1.71
N HIS A 263 -3.96 -25.40 -0.68
CA HIS A 263 -4.05 -25.79 0.74
C HIS A 263 -5.33 -25.29 1.42
N LYS A 264 -6.41 -25.16 0.65
CA LYS A 264 -7.72 -24.78 1.18
C LYS A 264 -8.16 -25.81 2.24
N LYS A 265 -8.58 -25.31 3.43
CA LYS A 265 -9.30 -26.15 4.37
C LYS A 265 -10.66 -26.51 3.79
N GLY A 266 -10.97 -27.81 3.74
CA GLY A 266 -12.30 -28.32 3.38
C GLY A 266 -13.37 -27.87 4.37
#